data_605c5b665f168a529e88f24aa8ea5c11
#
_entry.id   605c5b665f168a529e88f24aa8ea5c11
#
_cell.length_a   1.000
_cell.length_b   1.000
_cell.length_c   1.000
_cell.angle_alpha   90.00
_cell.angle_beta   90.00
_cell.angle_gamma   90.00
#
_symmetry.space_group_name_H-M   'P 1'
#
loop_
_entity.id
_entity.type
_entity.pdbx_description
1 polymer ?
#
loop_
_entity_poly.entity_id
_entity_poly.type
_entity_poly.pdbx_seq_one_letter_code
_entity_poly.pdbx_strand_id
1 'polypeptide(L)'
;MINTTSTESNLSGLDKKDFQKDIDNKKTDLYILKNSRGMEVAVTNYGCAILSIMVPDKDGKYANVILGHDSIDHVINSPEPFLNTTIGRYGNRIAKGKFTLYGEEHQLTINNGPNSLHGGPTGFHARVWDAVQPDQSTVIFNYTSADGEEGFPGNLEVEMTYRLEDEANALVIEYRATTDKATVVNLTNHGFFNLAGIANPSPTILNNIIAINADFYVPIDKVSIPTGEILKVEGTPMDFRNPHKIGERIDDKSQQLINGAGYDHCYVLNKTESGELSLAATCAEPVSGRTMEVYTTENGVQLYTGNWLGGFAGAHGATFPARSAVCFEAQCFPDTPNKAHFPSAVLLPGDEYQQVTIYKFGVAE
;
A
#
# COMPACT_ATOMS: atom_id res chain seq x y z
N MET A 1 -26.79 -39.22 -6.47
CA MET A 1 -25.46 -38.63 -6.78
C MET A 1 -25.30 -37.40 -5.90
N ILE A 2 -24.51 -37.53 -4.85
CA ILE A 2 -24.21 -36.42 -3.93
C ILE A 2 -23.03 -35.69 -4.55
N ASN A 3 -23.29 -34.52 -5.14
CA ASN A 3 -22.23 -33.62 -5.57
C ASN A 3 -21.58 -33.05 -4.31
N THR A 4 -20.54 -33.68 -3.85
CA THR A 4 -19.60 -33.08 -2.89
C THR A 4 -18.70 -32.15 -3.71
N THR A 5 -19.08 -30.88 -3.83
CA THR A 5 -18.12 -29.81 -4.11
C THR A 5 -17.14 -29.79 -2.94
N SER A 6 -15.98 -30.42 -3.12
CA SER A 6 -14.85 -30.22 -2.23
C SER A 6 -14.48 -28.73 -2.33
N THR A 7 -14.85 -27.95 -1.32
CA THR A 7 -14.25 -26.64 -1.13
C THR A 7 -12.78 -26.91 -0.83
N GLU A 8 -11.90 -26.73 -1.81
CA GLU A 8 -10.46 -26.71 -1.55
C GLU A 8 -10.22 -25.69 -0.44
N SER A 9 -9.70 -26.15 0.69
CA SER A 9 -9.37 -25.28 1.81
C SER A 9 -8.30 -24.30 1.36
N ASN A 10 -8.55 -22.99 1.50
CA ASN A 10 -7.53 -21.98 1.27
C ASN A 10 -6.51 -21.98 2.43
N LEU A 11 -5.29 -21.51 2.17
CA LEU A 11 -4.23 -21.43 3.16
C LEU A 11 -4.51 -20.36 4.22
N SER A 12 -5.21 -19.30 3.83
CA SER A 12 -5.57 -18.18 4.72
C SER A 12 -6.59 -18.57 5.78
N GLY A 13 -7.38 -19.65 5.58
CA GLY A 13 -8.47 -20.05 6.47
C GLY A 13 -9.65 -19.07 6.49
N LEU A 14 -9.71 -18.10 5.57
CA LEU A 14 -10.80 -17.13 5.48
C LEU A 14 -12.03 -17.76 4.81
N ASP A 15 -13.21 -17.48 5.35
CA ASP A 15 -14.48 -17.97 4.82
C ASP A 15 -15.17 -16.88 3.99
N LYS A 16 -15.55 -17.22 2.76
CA LYS A 16 -16.21 -16.30 1.83
C LYS A 16 -17.45 -15.64 2.41
N LYS A 17 -18.25 -16.36 3.20
CA LYS A 17 -19.48 -15.86 3.80
C LYS A 17 -19.24 -14.65 4.74
N ASP A 18 -18.04 -14.59 5.39
CA ASP A 18 -17.70 -13.54 6.34
C ASP A 18 -17.33 -12.22 5.63
N PHE A 19 -17.20 -12.26 4.30
CA PHE A 19 -16.89 -11.09 3.45
C PHE A 19 -18.06 -10.68 2.54
N GLN A 20 -19.21 -11.34 2.64
CA GLN A 20 -20.38 -11.05 1.82
C GLN A 20 -21.35 -10.13 2.55
N LYS A 21 -21.46 -8.88 2.08
CA LYS A 21 -22.35 -7.84 2.62
C LYS A 21 -22.81 -6.91 1.52
N ASP A 22 -24.03 -6.41 1.61
CA ASP A 22 -24.53 -5.34 0.73
C ASP A 22 -24.17 -3.98 1.34
N ILE A 23 -23.40 -3.17 0.60
CA ILE A 23 -22.96 -1.82 0.97
C ILE A 23 -23.20 -0.90 -0.22
N ASP A 24 -23.93 0.18 -0.05
CA ASP A 24 -24.26 1.16 -1.09
C ASP A 24 -24.79 0.52 -2.39
N ASN A 25 -25.67 -0.49 -2.26
CA ASN A 25 -26.25 -1.30 -3.35
C ASN A 25 -25.22 -2.13 -4.15
N LYS A 26 -24.02 -2.32 -3.65
CA LYS A 26 -23.00 -3.22 -4.19
C LYS A 26 -22.70 -4.33 -3.18
N LYS A 27 -22.35 -5.51 -3.71
CA LYS A 27 -21.96 -6.65 -2.87
C LYS A 27 -20.46 -6.69 -2.68
N THR A 28 -20.03 -6.85 -1.43
CA THR A 28 -18.65 -7.24 -1.13
C THR A 28 -18.49 -8.75 -1.26
N ASP A 29 -17.27 -9.20 -1.55
CA ASP A 29 -16.94 -10.61 -1.66
C ASP A 29 -15.46 -10.85 -1.31
N LEU A 30 -15.10 -12.14 -1.16
CA LEU A 30 -13.74 -12.63 -0.99
C LEU A 30 -13.26 -13.29 -2.28
N TYR A 31 -12.08 -12.91 -2.72
CA TYR A 31 -11.38 -13.45 -3.88
C TYR A 31 -10.07 -14.09 -3.41
N ILE A 32 -9.83 -15.35 -3.78
CA ILE A 32 -8.61 -16.08 -3.47
C ILE A 32 -7.81 -16.25 -4.75
N LEU A 33 -6.59 -15.73 -4.75
CA LEU A 33 -5.63 -15.89 -5.83
C LEU A 33 -4.61 -16.96 -5.46
N LYS A 34 -4.26 -17.81 -6.40
CA LYS A 34 -3.26 -18.87 -6.23
C LYS A 34 -2.37 -18.97 -7.46
N ASN A 35 -1.08 -19.20 -7.24
CA ASN A 35 -0.14 -19.54 -8.31
C ASN A 35 0.29 -21.01 -8.24
N SER A 36 1.01 -21.48 -9.25
CA SER A 36 1.52 -22.86 -9.32
C SER A 36 2.61 -23.18 -8.28
N ARG A 37 3.20 -22.16 -7.64
CA ARG A 37 4.25 -22.30 -6.61
C ARG A 37 3.70 -22.37 -5.18
N GLY A 38 2.38 -22.30 -5.01
CA GLY A 38 1.71 -22.41 -3.72
C GLY A 38 1.54 -21.10 -2.95
N MET A 39 1.92 -19.95 -3.52
CA MET A 39 1.55 -18.65 -2.95
C MET A 39 0.05 -18.46 -3.07
N GLU A 40 -0.58 -17.97 -1.99
CA GLU A 40 -1.99 -17.61 -1.96
C GLU A 40 -2.15 -16.17 -1.46
N VAL A 41 -3.01 -15.41 -2.14
CA VAL A 41 -3.41 -14.07 -1.72
C VAL A 41 -4.92 -13.99 -1.63
N ALA A 42 -5.42 -13.52 -0.50
CA ALA A 42 -6.84 -13.28 -0.29
C ALA A 42 -7.10 -11.76 -0.32
N VAL A 43 -8.11 -11.33 -1.08
CA VAL A 43 -8.49 -9.93 -1.23
C VAL A 43 -10.01 -9.76 -1.17
N THR A 44 -10.47 -8.56 -0.82
CA THR A 44 -11.88 -8.17 -0.96
C THR A 44 -12.03 -6.99 -1.90
N ASN A 45 -13.21 -6.83 -2.49
CA ASN A 45 -13.52 -5.67 -3.34
C ASN A 45 -13.94 -4.42 -2.54
N TYR A 46 -13.93 -4.44 -1.22
CA TYR A 46 -14.02 -3.23 -0.40
C TYR A 46 -12.62 -2.62 -0.24
N GLY A 47 -12.41 -1.46 -0.83
CA GLY A 47 -11.10 -0.81 -0.88
C GLY A 47 -10.01 -1.62 -1.58
N CYS A 48 -10.36 -2.68 -2.30
CA CYS A 48 -9.44 -3.67 -2.86
C CYS A 48 -8.44 -4.19 -1.80
N ALA A 49 -8.90 -4.35 -0.54
CA ALA A 49 -8.03 -4.66 0.58
C ALA A 49 -7.44 -6.06 0.46
N ILE A 50 -6.13 -6.17 0.66
CA ILE A 50 -5.43 -7.45 0.81
C ILE A 50 -5.67 -7.94 2.24
N LEU A 51 -6.19 -9.15 2.38
CA LEU A 51 -6.56 -9.75 3.67
C LEU A 51 -5.50 -10.73 4.18
N SER A 52 -4.79 -11.36 3.24
CA SER A 52 -3.76 -12.35 3.54
C SER A 52 -2.81 -12.51 2.36
N ILE A 53 -1.53 -12.69 2.66
CA ILE A 53 -0.48 -13.15 1.72
C ILE A 53 0.23 -14.33 2.37
N MET A 54 -0.04 -15.53 1.86
CA MET A 54 0.51 -16.78 2.40
C MET A 54 1.75 -17.18 1.61
N VAL A 55 2.91 -17.13 2.27
CA VAL A 55 4.20 -17.51 1.69
C VAL A 55 5.01 -18.39 2.64
N PRO A 56 5.84 -19.35 2.12
CA PRO A 56 6.64 -20.22 2.96
C PRO A 56 7.85 -19.49 3.56
N ASP A 57 8.32 -19.97 4.70
CA ASP A 57 9.62 -19.64 5.27
C ASP A 57 10.73 -20.61 4.78
N LYS A 58 11.94 -20.48 5.32
CA LYS A 58 13.11 -21.32 5.00
C LYS A 58 12.88 -22.82 5.27
N ASP A 59 11.94 -23.16 6.12
CA ASP A 59 11.59 -24.54 6.47
C ASP A 59 10.34 -25.02 5.69
N GLY A 60 9.83 -24.22 4.75
CA GLY A 60 8.63 -24.49 3.94
C GLY A 60 7.32 -24.27 4.69
N LYS A 61 7.34 -23.67 5.88
CA LYS A 61 6.13 -23.38 6.66
C LYS A 61 5.48 -22.09 6.19
N TYR A 62 4.22 -22.18 5.77
CA TYR A 62 3.43 -21.01 5.35
C TYR A 62 3.00 -20.16 6.54
N ALA A 63 3.03 -18.85 6.35
CA ALA A 63 2.42 -17.86 7.24
C ALA A 63 1.86 -16.69 6.46
N ASN A 64 0.86 -16.01 7.02
CA ASN A 64 0.38 -14.75 6.52
C ASN A 64 1.39 -13.65 6.89
N VAL A 65 1.93 -12.97 5.89
CA VAL A 65 2.97 -11.93 6.03
C VAL A 65 2.45 -10.51 5.90
N ILE A 66 1.12 -10.32 5.96
CA ILE A 66 0.49 -9.01 5.95
C ILE A 66 -0.53 -8.92 7.09
N LEU A 67 -0.63 -7.76 7.74
CA LEU A 67 -1.66 -7.56 8.77
C LEU A 67 -3.03 -7.60 8.09
N GLY A 68 -3.97 -8.39 8.60
CA GLY A 68 -5.26 -8.53 7.90
C GLY A 68 -6.42 -8.81 8.87
N HIS A 69 -7.62 -8.69 8.34
CA HIS A 69 -8.87 -8.97 9.04
C HIS A 69 -9.53 -10.25 8.49
N ASP A 70 -10.40 -10.87 9.31
CA ASP A 70 -11.08 -12.12 9.00
C ASP A 70 -12.56 -11.95 8.63
N SER A 71 -13.05 -10.71 8.55
CA SER A 71 -14.41 -10.41 8.12
C SER A 71 -14.52 -9.00 7.52
N ILE A 72 -15.54 -8.80 6.69
CA ILE A 72 -15.82 -7.49 6.09
C ILE A 72 -16.17 -6.44 7.15
N ASP A 73 -16.84 -6.83 8.24
CA ASP A 73 -17.16 -5.91 9.32
C ASP A 73 -15.91 -5.43 10.06
N HIS A 74 -14.89 -6.29 10.22
CA HIS A 74 -13.60 -5.88 10.78
C HIS A 74 -12.81 -4.99 9.80
N VAL A 75 -12.90 -5.21 8.49
CA VAL A 75 -12.29 -4.32 7.48
C VAL A 75 -12.90 -2.92 7.54
N ILE A 76 -14.25 -2.83 7.51
CA ILE A 76 -14.97 -1.54 7.51
C ILE A 76 -14.72 -0.75 8.80
N ASN A 77 -14.66 -1.44 9.94
CA ASN A 77 -14.52 -0.82 11.26
C ASN A 77 -13.08 -0.85 11.78
N SER A 78 -12.10 -1.09 10.90
CA SER A 78 -10.68 -1.11 11.29
C SER A 78 -10.26 0.22 11.92
N PRO A 79 -9.56 0.20 13.08
CA PRO A 79 -8.94 1.41 13.62
C PRO A 79 -7.88 2.03 12.70
N GLU A 80 -7.31 1.22 11.80
CA GLU A 80 -6.46 1.66 10.70
C GLU A 80 -7.24 1.52 9.38
N PRO A 81 -7.91 2.59 8.91
CA PRO A 81 -8.82 2.50 7.77
C PRO A 81 -8.11 2.21 6.45
N PHE A 82 -6.81 2.46 6.38
CA PHE A 82 -6.00 2.26 5.18
C PHE A 82 -5.32 0.89 5.12
N LEU A 83 -5.60 0.01 6.10
CA LEU A 83 -4.93 -1.28 6.24
C LEU A 83 -5.03 -2.11 4.95
N ASN A 84 -3.92 -2.23 4.23
CA ASN A 84 -3.74 -3.00 2.98
C ASN A 84 -4.67 -2.60 1.82
N THR A 85 -5.23 -1.41 1.84
CA THR A 85 -6.19 -0.96 0.84
C THR A 85 -5.51 -0.27 -0.35
N THR A 86 -6.25 -0.16 -1.45
CA THR A 86 -5.92 0.75 -2.55
C THR A 86 -6.21 2.17 -2.13
N ILE A 87 -5.22 3.03 -2.26
CA ILE A 87 -5.26 4.43 -1.89
C ILE A 87 -5.45 5.30 -3.14
N GLY A 88 -6.39 6.20 -3.07
CA GLY A 88 -6.72 7.17 -4.11
C GLY A 88 -7.89 8.07 -3.67
N ARG A 89 -8.16 9.16 -4.42
CA ARG A 89 -7.57 9.53 -5.73
C ARG A 89 -6.11 9.96 -5.63
N TYR A 90 -5.69 10.50 -4.46
CA TYR A 90 -4.32 10.96 -4.24
C TYR A 90 -3.75 10.36 -2.95
N GLY A 91 -2.78 9.47 -3.10
CA GLY A 91 -2.05 8.85 -2.00
C GLY A 91 -1.15 9.86 -1.27
N ASN A 92 -0.99 9.64 0.04
CA ASN A 92 -0.30 10.53 0.95
C ASN A 92 -0.99 11.90 1.10
N ARG A 93 -0.29 12.93 1.57
CA ARG A 93 -0.87 14.20 2.01
C ARG A 93 -0.89 15.26 0.91
N ILE A 94 -1.94 16.11 0.96
CA ILE A 94 -2.00 17.41 0.29
C ILE A 94 -2.21 18.45 1.38
N ALA A 95 -1.29 19.43 1.45
CA ALA A 95 -1.27 20.48 2.46
C ALA A 95 -2.57 21.27 2.48
N LYS A 96 -3.18 21.41 3.67
CA LYS A 96 -4.46 22.12 3.89
C LYS A 96 -5.62 21.60 3.03
N GLY A 97 -5.46 20.42 2.41
CA GLY A 97 -6.40 19.89 1.44
C GLY A 97 -6.64 20.80 0.24
N LYS A 98 -5.64 21.56 -0.17
CA LYS A 98 -5.79 22.56 -1.26
C LYS A 98 -4.72 22.41 -2.30
N PHE A 99 -5.11 22.58 -3.55
CA PHE A 99 -4.18 22.77 -4.66
C PHE A 99 -4.81 23.66 -5.74
N THR A 100 -3.97 24.23 -6.60
CA THR A 100 -4.41 25.01 -7.75
C THR A 100 -4.05 24.27 -9.03
N LEU A 101 -5.04 24.08 -9.91
CA LEU A 101 -4.86 23.44 -11.20
C LEU A 101 -5.40 24.36 -12.30
N TYR A 102 -4.54 24.78 -13.22
CA TYR A 102 -4.87 25.73 -14.31
C TYR A 102 -5.59 27.02 -13.85
N GLY A 103 -5.21 27.54 -12.66
CA GLY A 103 -5.76 28.77 -12.11
C GLY A 103 -7.04 28.60 -11.28
N GLU A 104 -7.59 27.38 -11.19
CA GLU A 104 -8.72 27.03 -10.34
C GLU A 104 -8.23 26.40 -9.04
N GLU A 105 -8.65 26.95 -7.88
CA GLU A 105 -8.37 26.38 -6.56
C GLU A 105 -9.38 25.27 -6.27
N HIS A 106 -8.88 24.09 -5.86
CA HIS A 106 -9.66 22.95 -5.41
C HIS A 106 -9.48 22.72 -3.91
N GLN A 107 -10.59 22.58 -3.19
CA GLN A 107 -10.61 22.26 -1.76
C GLN A 107 -11.02 20.81 -1.58
N LEU A 108 -10.13 20.02 -1.03
CA LEU A 108 -10.34 18.61 -0.66
C LEU A 108 -10.88 18.50 0.77
N THR A 109 -11.51 17.36 1.06
CA THR A 109 -11.93 17.02 2.41
C THR A 109 -10.72 16.84 3.32
N ILE A 110 -10.76 17.46 4.51
CA ILE A 110 -9.72 17.38 5.53
C ILE A 110 -9.98 16.18 6.43
N ASN A 111 -8.99 15.30 6.62
CA ASN A 111 -9.10 14.10 7.44
C ASN A 111 -7.85 13.78 8.27
N ASN A 112 -6.79 14.60 8.19
CA ASN A 112 -5.55 14.38 8.94
C ASN A 112 -4.99 15.71 9.45
N GLY A 113 -5.40 16.11 10.66
CA GLY A 113 -5.08 17.43 11.18
C GLY A 113 -5.55 18.53 10.23
N PRO A 114 -4.66 19.42 9.74
CA PRO A 114 -5.04 20.46 8.77
C PRO A 114 -5.05 19.98 7.31
N ASN A 115 -4.69 18.71 7.03
CA ASN A 115 -4.38 18.22 5.69
C ASN A 115 -5.42 17.21 5.18
N SER A 116 -5.44 17.01 3.86
CA SER A 116 -6.05 15.83 3.24
C SER A 116 -5.02 14.70 3.18
N LEU A 117 -5.45 13.49 3.52
CA LEU A 117 -4.62 12.28 3.52
C LEU A 117 -5.34 11.17 2.76
N HIS A 118 -4.62 10.49 1.87
CA HIS A 118 -5.05 9.27 1.20
C HIS A 118 -6.41 9.38 0.48
N GLY A 119 -6.68 10.55 -0.12
CA GLY A 119 -7.90 10.78 -0.88
C GLY A 119 -9.13 11.14 -0.05
N GLY A 120 -8.95 11.45 1.24
CA GLY A 120 -10.04 11.88 2.14
C GLY A 120 -10.64 10.74 2.98
N PRO A 121 -11.64 11.03 3.82
CA PRO A 121 -12.22 10.05 4.76
C PRO A 121 -12.98 8.93 4.06
N THR A 122 -13.52 9.18 2.87
CA THR A 122 -14.25 8.19 2.06
C THR A 122 -13.64 8.03 0.66
N GLY A 123 -12.29 8.03 0.60
CA GLY A 123 -11.54 7.76 -0.61
C GLY A 123 -11.65 6.31 -1.10
N PHE A 124 -10.76 5.89 -1.95
CA PHE A 124 -10.82 4.57 -2.63
C PHE A 124 -10.79 3.39 -1.66
N HIS A 125 -10.15 3.52 -0.50
CA HIS A 125 -10.10 2.54 0.57
C HIS A 125 -11.47 2.21 1.18
N ALA A 126 -12.44 3.12 1.09
CA ALA A 126 -13.76 3.01 1.67
C ALA A 126 -14.88 2.81 0.63
N ARG A 127 -14.53 2.28 -0.55
CA ARG A 127 -15.46 2.03 -1.65
C ARG A 127 -15.58 0.55 -1.97
N VAL A 128 -16.78 0.14 -2.39
CA VAL A 128 -16.99 -1.18 -3.01
C VAL A 128 -16.72 -1.07 -4.50
N TRP A 129 -15.72 -1.79 -4.97
CA TRP A 129 -15.34 -1.84 -6.38
C TRP A 129 -16.07 -2.97 -7.10
N ASP A 130 -16.35 -2.80 -8.38
CA ASP A 130 -16.83 -3.88 -9.22
C ASP A 130 -15.67 -4.82 -9.52
N ALA A 131 -15.84 -6.13 -9.33
CA ALA A 131 -14.76 -7.08 -9.41
C ALA A 131 -15.06 -8.23 -10.37
N VAL A 132 -14.03 -8.64 -11.12
CA VAL A 132 -14.06 -9.82 -11.99
C VAL A 132 -12.81 -10.65 -11.73
N GLN A 133 -12.97 -11.94 -11.47
CA GLN A 133 -11.87 -12.90 -11.34
C GLN A 133 -11.85 -13.80 -12.61
N PRO A 134 -11.05 -13.45 -13.65
CA PRO A 134 -11.06 -14.18 -14.92
C PRO A 134 -10.41 -15.57 -14.81
N ASP A 135 -9.48 -15.74 -13.87
CA ASP A 135 -8.78 -16.99 -13.59
C ASP A 135 -8.37 -17.09 -12.11
N GLN A 136 -7.67 -18.17 -11.72
CA GLN A 136 -7.30 -18.40 -10.34
C GLN A 136 -6.16 -17.49 -9.83
N SER A 137 -5.43 -16.82 -10.69
CA SER A 137 -4.27 -15.98 -10.33
C SER A 137 -4.53 -14.48 -10.49
N THR A 138 -5.67 -14.08 -11.06
CA THR A 138 -5.97 -12.69 -11.44
C THR A 138 -7.33 -12.24 -10.92
N VAL A 139 -7.40 -11.04 -10.36
CA VAL A 139 -8.65 -10.31 -10.12
C VAL A 139 -8.52 -8.87 -10.58
N ILE A 140 -9.56 -8.37 -11.25
CA ILE A 140 -9.64 -7.02 -11.82
C ILE A 140 -10.75 -6.27 -11.09
N PHE A 141 -10.45 -5.07 -10.62
CA PHE A 141 -11.37 -4.18 -9.93
C PHE A 141 -11.57 -2.91 -10.75
N ASN A 142 -12.81 -2.45 -10.85
CA ASN A 142 -13.17 -1.22 -11.54
C ASN A 142 -13.93 -0.28 -10.60
N TYR A 143 -13.60 1.00 -10.67
CA TYR A 143 -14.27 2.04 -9.92
C TYR A 143 -14.30 3.34 -10.71
N THR A 144 -15.45 4.01 -10.70
CA THR A 144 -15.58 5.38 -11.23
C THR A 144 -15.72 6.35 -10.07
N SER A 145 -14.69 7.17 -9.85
CA SER A 145 -14.71 8.27 -8.90
C SER A 145 -15.32 9.50 -9.57
N ALA A 146 -16.50 9.94 -9.08
CA ALA A 146 -17.26 11.02 -9.69
C ALA A 146 -16.56 12.39 -9.56
N ASP A 147 -16.86 13.33 -10.49
CA ASP A 147 -16.44 14.72 -10.39
C ASP A 147 -16.90 15.31 -9.05
N GLY A 148 -15.95 15.90 -8.30
CA GLY A 148 -16.18 16.46 -6.97
C GLY A 148 -16.11 15.46 -5.81
N GLU A 149 -15.88 14.17 -6.05
CA GLU A 149 -15.66 13.20 -4.96
C GLU A 149 -14.46 13.62 -4.11
N GLU A 150 -14.66 13.76 -2.80
CA GLU A 150 -13.69 14.30 -1.83
C GLU A 150 -13.07 15.66 -2.22
N GLY A 151 -13.69 16.37 -3.19
CA GLY A 151 -13.26 17.65 -3.72
C GLY A 151 -12.36 17.59 -4.96
N PHE A 152 -12.06 16.41 -5.46
CA PHE A 152 -11.23 16.24 -6.67
C PHE A 152 -12.04 16.53 -7.94
N PRO A 153 -11.48 17.30 -8.93
CA PRO A 153 -12.15 17.58 -10.19
C PRO A 153 -12.13 16.39 -11.15
N GLY A 154 -13.16 16.30 -11.98
CA GLY A 154 -13.31 15.33 -13.07
C GLY A 154 -13.77 13.95 -12.62
N ASN A 155 -14.47 13.24 -13.50
CA ASN A 155 -14.73 11.81 -13.34
C ASN A 155 -13.43 11.07 -13.64
N LEU A 156 -13.05 10.15 -12.76
CA LEU A 156 -11.88 9.29 -12.92
C LEU A 156 -12.35 7.83 -13.03
N GLU A 157 -12.12 7.21 -14.17
CA GLU A 157 -12.33 5.77 -14.35
C GLU A 157 -11.04 5.04 -14.00
N VAL A 158 -11.12 4.10 -13.07
CA VAL A 158 -9.95 3.37 -12.56
C VAL A 158 -10.15 1.87 -12.75
N GLU A 159 -9.16 1.23 -13.35
CA GLU A 159 -8.97 -0.22 -13.33
C GLU A 159 -7.75 -0.56 -12.48
N MET A 160 -7.91 -1.52 -11.58
CA MET A 160 -6.84 -2.02 -10.74
C MET A 160 -6.82 -3.55 -10.81
N THR A 161 -5.66 -4.13 -11.04
CA THR A 161 -5.47 -5.57 -11.16
C THR A 161 -4.51 -6.09 -10.10
N TYR A 162 -4.92 -7.16 -9.40
CA TYR A 162 -4.01 -8.05 -8.68
C TYR A 162 -3.77 -9.30 -9.52
N ARG A 163 -2.50 -9.64 -9.73
CA ARG A 163 -2.10 -10.85 -10.45
C ARG A 163 -0.92 -11.52 -9.76
N LEU A 164 -1.03 -12.82 -9.55
CA LEU A 164 0.10 -13.65 -9.11
C LEU A 164 0.88 -14.17 -10.31
N GLU A 165 2.20 -14.09 -10.23
CA GLU A 165 3.09 -14.69 -11.22
C GLU A 165 3.24 -16.19 -11.00
N ASP A 166 3.23 -16.98 -12.08
CA ASP A 166 3.42 -18.43 -12.00
C ASP A 166 4.89 -18.82 -11.77
N GLU A 167 5.82 -18.07 -12.34
CA GLU A 167 7.25 -18.36 -12.27
C GLU A 167 7.91 -17.88 -10.97
N ALA A 168 7.21 -17.06 -10.18
CA ALA A 168 7.71 -16.48 -8.94
C ALA A 168 6.60 -16.31 -7.90
N ASN A 169 6.94 -16.31 -6.61
CA ASN A 169 6.02 -15.88 -5.56
C ASN A 169 5.94 -14.35 -5.56
N ALA A 170 5.26 -13.78 -6.53
CA ALA A 170 5.14 -12.35 -6.73
C ALA A 170 3.68 -11.92 -6.93
N LEU A 171 3.29 -10.88 -6.20
CA LEU A 171 2.03 -10.16 -6.38
C LEU A 171 2.31 -8.92 -7.22
N VAL A 172 1.75 -8.89 -8.42
CA VAL A 172 1.76 -7.73 -9.32
C VAL A 172 0.51 -6.91 -9.07
N ILE A 173 0.67 -5.61 -8.88
CA ILE A 173 -0.39 -4.62 -8.74
C ILE A 173 -0.27 -3.66 -9.92
N GLU A 174 -1.31 -3.58 -10.74
CA GLU A 174 -1.35 -2.69 -11.89
C GLU A 174 -2.52 -1.73 -11.75
N TYR A 175 -2.26 -0.45 -12.00
CA TYR A 175 -3.29 0.59 -12.03
C TYR A 175 -3.33 1.22 -13.43
N ARG A 176 -4.55 1.47 -13.91
CA ARG A 176 -4.83 2.30 -15.07
C ARG A 176 -5.94 3.27 -14.73
N ALA A 177 -5.84 4.50 -15.20
CA ALA A 177 -6.92 5.47 -15.02
C ALA A 177 -6.99 6.47 -16.16
N THR A 178 -8.21 6.89 -16.48
CA THR A 178 -8.52 7.97 -17.44
C THR A 178 -9.48 8.96 -16.81
N THR A 179 -9.48 10.19 -17.32
CA THR A 179 -10.33 11.27 -16.79
C THR A 179 -10.99 12.06 -17.93
N ASP A 180 -12.16 12.65 -17.64
CA ASP A 180 -12.85 13.58 -18.53
C ASP A 180 -12.49 15.06 -18.28
N LYS A 181 -11.78 15.37 -17.19
CA LYS A 181 -11.35 16.71 -16.80
C LYS A 181 -9.96 16.64 -16.16
N ALA A 182 -9.15 17.69 -16.31
CA ALA A 182 -7.84 17.75 -15.65
C ALA A 182 -7.98 17.51 -14.15
N THR A 183 -7.19 16.58 -13.61
CA THR A 183 -7.20 16.21 -12.18
C THR A 183 -5.81 15.82 -11.73
N VAL A 184 -5.65 15.51 -10.43
CA VAL A 184 -4.42 14.96 -9.88
C VAL A 184 -4.65 13.51 -9.46
N VAL A 185 -3.72 12.62 -9.82
CA VAL A 185 -3.80 11.19 -9.54
C VAL A 185 -2.50 10.70 -8.95
N ASN A 186 -2.59 9.95 -7.86
CA ASN A 186 -1.47 9.25 -7.23
C ASN A 186 -2.03 8.01 -6.54
N LEU A 187 -2.02 6.87 -7.20
CA LEU A 187 -2.54 5.63 -6.65
C LEU A 187 -1.43 4.83 -6.00
N THR A 188 -1.74 4.16 -4.90
CA THR A 188 -0.80 3.24 -4.23
C THR A 188 -1.54 2.15 -3.48
N ASN A 189 -0.82 1.12 -3.04
CA ASN A 189 -1.31 0.13 -2.09
C ASN A 189 -0.62 0.34 -0.74
N HIS A 190 -1.40 0.35 0.33
CA HIS A 190 -0.90 0.59 1.68
C HIS A 190 -0.69 -0.74 2.45
N GLY A 191 0.10 -1.65 1.84
CA GLY A 191 0.39 -2.97 2.43
C GLY A 191 1.20 -2.89 3.72
N PHE A 192 0.68 -3.46 4.81
CA PHE A 192 1.33 -3.55 6.12
C PHE A 192 2.00 -4.91 6.29
N PHE A 193 3.26 -5.03 5.90
CA PHE A 193 3.99 -6.29 5.86
C PHE A 193 4.66 -6.64 7.19
N ASN A 194 4.58 -7.92 7.57
CA ASN A 194 5.35 -8.52 8.64
C ASN A 194 5.87 -9.89 8.20
N LEU A 195 7.11 -9.96 7.75
CA LEU A 195 7.69 -11.19 7.20
C LEU A 195 7.93 -12.31 8.24
N ALA A 196 7.87 -11.99 9.55
CA ALA A 196 7.86 -13.01 10.59
C ALA A 196 6.55 -13.81 10.64
N GLY A 197 5.49 -13.25 10.04
CA GLY A 197 4.13 -13.75 10.12
C GLY A 197 3.33 -13.06 11.24
N ILE A 198 2.01 -12.94 11.03
CA ILE A 198 1.12 -12.37 12.05
C ILE A 198 0.92 -13.35 13.22
N ALA A 199 0.76 -12.83 14.43
CA ALA A 199 0.63 -13.60 15.68
C ALA A 199 -0.14 -12.81 16.75
N ASN A 200 -0.22 -13.34 17.96
CA ASN A 200 -0.82 -12.66 19.11
C ASN A 200 0.17 -12.61 20.31
N PRO A 201 0.84 -11.45 20.56
CA PRO A 201 0.93 -10.29 19.67
C PRO A 201 1.80 -10.58 18.44
N SER A 202 1.56 -9.86 17.36
CA SER A 202 2.46 -9.89 16.20
C SER A 202 3.83 -9.32 16.58
N PRO A 203 4.94 -9.93 16.13
CA PRO A 203 6.27 -9.42 16.44
C PRO A 203 6.50 -8.05 15.80
N THR A 204 7.41 -7.25 16.39
CA THR A 204 7.81 -5.98 15.77
C THR A 204 8.75 -6.23 14.58
N ILE A 205 8.73 -5.27 13.64
CA ILE A 205 9.60 -5.31 12.44
C ILE A 205 11.01 -4.72 12.71
N LEU A 206 11.34 -4.43 13.95
CA LEU A 206 12.60 -3.73 14.28
C LEU A 206 13.86 -4.54 13.92
N ASN A 207 13.77 -5.86 13.87
CA ASN A 207 14.86 -6.74 13.43
C ASN A 207 14.87 -7.01 11.92
N ASN A 208 13.85 -6.58 11.19
CA ASN A 208 13.85 -6.70 9.74
C ASN A 208 14.98 -5.85 9.15
N ILE A 209 15.66 -6.40 8.17
CA ILE A 209 16.78 -5.75 7.46
C ILE A 209 16.21 -5.22 6.16
N ILE A 210 16.33 -3.92 5.92
CA ILE A 210 15.87 -3.28 4.69
C ILE A 210 16.99 -2.57 3.96
N ALA A 211 16.86 -2.49 2.64
CA ALA A 211 17.62 -1.57 1.80
C ALA A 211 16.66 -0.85 0.85
N ILE A 212 16.97 0.40 0.51
CA ILE A 212 16.16 1.24 -0.39
C ILE A 212 17.08 1.83 -1.45
N ASN A 213 16.72 1.67 -2.71
CA ASN A 213 17.48 2.18 -3.85
C ASN A 213 17.22 3.68 -4.06
N ALA A 214 17.71 4.50 -3.13
CA ALA A 214 17.51 5.95 -3.14
C ALA A 214 18.69 6.69 -2.49
N ASP A 215 19.21 7.68 -3.18
CA ASP A 215 20.26 8.58 -2.65
C ASP A 215 19.66 9.79 -1.92
N PHE A 216 18.36 10.03 -2.08
CA PHE A 216 17.65 11.18 -1.55
C PHE A 216 16.32 10.78 -0.93
N TYR A 217 15.82 11.64 -0.06
CA TYR A 217 14.47 11.55 0.52
C TYR A 217 13.83 12.94 0.60
N VAL A 218 12.52 12.97 0.76
CA VAL A 218 11.73 14.18 0.92
C VAL A 218 11.50 14.44 2.40
N PRO A 219 12.12 15.50 3.00
CA PRO A 219 11.93 15.82 4.40
C PRO A 219 10.55 16.41 4.67
N ILE A 220 10.03 16.13 5.87
CA ILE A 220 8.70 16.54 6.32
C ILE A 220 8.77 17.51 7.51
N ASP A 221 7.74 18.34 7.63
CA ASP A 221 7.49 19.16 8.79
C ASP A 221 6.76 18.37 9.90
N LYS A 222 6.42 19.06 11.00
CA LYS A 222 5.75 18.46 12.17
C LYS A 222 4.32 17.96 11.93
N VAL A 223 3.72 18.27 10.80
CA VAL A 223 2.41 17.76 10.36
C VAL A 223 2.54 16.86 9.12
N SER A 224 3.75 16.33 8.92
CA SER A 224 4.12 15.39 7.86
C SER A 224 3.92 15.90 6.42
N ILE A 225 3.98 17.22 6.23
CA ILE A 225 3.97 17.83 4.91
C ILE A 225 5.41 18.03 4.42
N PRO A 226 5.73 17.68 3.15
CA PRO A 226 7.02 17.96 2.55
C PRO A 226 7.43 19.42 2.67
N THR A 227 8.67 19.68 3.12
CA THR A 227 9.22 21.05 3.17
C THR A 227 9.44 21.66 1.79
N GLY A 228 9.49 20.80 0.77
CA GLY A 228 9.86 21.18 -0.61
C GLY A 228 11.33 20.89 -0.92
N GLU A 229 12.14 20.56 0.06
CA GLU A 229 13.52 20.15 -0.15
C GLU A 229 13.60 18.68 -0.59
N ILE A 230 14.71 18.31 -1.21
CA ILE A 230 15.12 16.94 -1.48
C ILE A 230 16.52 16.80 -0.88
N LEU A 231 16.64 16.00 0.17
CA LEU A 231 17.87 15.87 0.95
C LEU A 231 18.57 14.52 0.71
N LYS A 232 19.90 14.53 0.77
CA LYS A 232 20.70 13.28 0.70
C LYS A 232 20.42 12.43 1.93
N VAL A 233 20.35 11.10 1.72
CA VAL A 233 20.28 10.12 2.82
C VAL A 233 21.63 9.94 3.50
N GLU A 234 22.72 10.17 2.78
CA GLU A 234 24.10 9.95 3.24
C GLU A 234 24.40 10.67 4.56
N GLY A 235 24.93 9.91 5.53
CA GLY A 235 25.30 10.44 6.86
C GLY A 235 24.10 10.75 7.76
N THR A 236 22.89 10.31 7.40
CA THR A 236 21.68 10.49 8.19
C THR A 236 21.08 9.14 8.61
N PRO A 237 20.16 9.11 9.59
CA PRO A 237 19.43 7.88 9.92
C PRO A 237 18.56 7.33 8.77
N MET A 238 18.32 8.15 7.74
CA MET A 238 17.54 7.77 6.55
C MET A 238 18.35 6.94 5.55
N ASP A 239 19.65 6.69 5.76
CA ASP A 239 20.52 6.01 4.79
C ASP A 239 20.30 4.49 4.81
N PHE A 240 19.44 4.00 3.94
CA PHE A 240 19.20 2.58 3.68
C PHE A 240 19.75 2.11 2.31
N ARG A 241 20.73 2.82 1.73
CA ARG A 241 21.40 2.37 0.49
C ARG A 241 22.12 1.03 0.66
N ASN A 242 22.58 0.74 1.87
CA ASN A 242 23.05 -0.57 2.29
C ASN A 242 22.05 -1.19 3.27
N PRO A 243 21.98 -2.54 3.38
CA PRO A 243 21.10 -3.22 4.29
C PRO A 243 21.33 -2.85 5.75
N HIS A 244 20.29 -2.38 6.45
CA HIS A 244 20.30 -2.06 7.88
C HIS A 244 19.04 -2.58 8.56
N LYS A 245 19.14 -2.91 9.84
CA LYS A 245 17.96 -3.19 10.66
C LYS A 245 17.12 -1.91 10.83
N ILE A 246 15.80 -2.04 10.73
CA ILE A 246 14.89 -0.92 10.95
C ILE A 246 15.09 -0.32 12.34
N GLY A 247 15.21 -1.18 13.36
CA GLY A 247 15.38 -0.75 14.77
C GLY A 247 16.73 -0.14 15.11
N GLU A 248 17.72 -0.22 14.21
CA GLU A 248 19.09 0.26 14.51
C GLU A 248 19.14 1.77 14.75
N ARG A 249 18.32 2.53 14.01
CA ARG A 249 18.35 4.00 14.03
C ARG A 249 16.99 4.65 14.17
N ILE A 250 15.89 3.89 14.28
CA ILE A 250 14.50 4.41 14.28
C ILE A 250 14.23 5.38 15.44
N ASP A 251 14.94 5.26 16.55
CA ASP A 251 14.80 6.10 17.73
C ASP A 251 15.89 7.20 17.83
N ASP A 252 16.64 7.44 16.72
CA ASP A 252 17.57 8.56 16.63
C ASP A 252 16.85 9.90 16.85
N LYS A 253 17.56 10.88 17.42
CA LYS A 253 17.01 12.18 17.78
C LYS A 253 17.04 13.20 16.65
N SER A 254 17.21 12.75 15.42
CA SER A 254 17.07 13.62 14.25
C SER A 254 15.65 14.18 14.14
N GLN A 255 15.54 15.43 13.68
CA GLN A 255 14.23 16.09 13.60
C GLN A 255 13.26 15.33 12.70
N GLN A 256 13.75 14.64 11.65
CA GLN A 256 12.91 13.89 10.73
C GLN A 256 12.26 12.68 11.41
N LEU A 257 13.01 11.89 12.18
CA LEU A 257 12.44 10.77 12.93
C LEU A 257 11.53 11.23 14.07
N ILE A 258 11.77 12.40 14.66
CA ILE A 258 10.85 13.02 15.62
C ILE A 258 9.54 13.41 14.92
N ASN A 259 9.60 14.04 13.73
CA ASN A 259 8.43 14.45 12.95
C ASN A 259 7.57 13.25 12.51
N GLY A 260 8.20 12.16 12.09
CA GLY A 260 7.53 10.93 11.66
C GLY A 260 7.18 9.95 12.78
N ALA A 261 7.58 10.23 14.03
CA ALA A 261 7.51 9.28 15.16
C ALA A 261 8.24 7.94 14.88
N GLY A 262 9.22 7.96 14.03
CA GLY A 262 9.93 6.87 13.37
C GLY A 262 10.07 7.14 11.88
N TYR A 263 10.17 6.10 11.08
CA TYR A 263 10.17 6.28 9.62
C TYR A 263 8.73 6.46 9.12
N ASP A 264 8.49 7.57 8.42
CA ASP A 264 7.26 7.90 7.67
C ASP A 264 7.65 8.93 6.60
N HIS A 265 8.50 8.49 5.64
CA HIS A 265 9.15 9.39 4.68
C HIS A 265 9.14 8.82 3.27
N CYS A 266 8.98 9.71 2.29
CA CYS A 266 9.11 9.38 0.88
C CYS A 266 10.58 9.42 0.45
N TYR A 267 11.07 8.30 -0.09
CA TYR A 267 12.39 8.18 -0.70
C TYR A 267 12.29 8.46 -2.19
N VAL A 268 13.26 9.19 -2.71
CA VAL A 268 13.40 9.50 -4.14
C VAL A 268 14.17 8.36 -4.79
N LEU A 269 13.49 7.50 -5.53
CA LEU A 269 14.09 6.31 -6.12
C LEU A 269 15.11 6.65 -7.21
N ASN A 270 16.22 5.93 -7.20
CA ASN A 270 17.18 5.99 -8.29
C ASN A 270 16.61 5.29 -9.51
N LYS A 271 16.29 6.08 -10.56
CA LYS A 271 15.75 5.62 -11.83
C LYS A 271 16.68 5.98 -12.96
N THR A 272 16.83 5.09 -13.96
CA THR A 272 17.53 5.41 -15.18
C THR A 272 16.68 6.32 -16.08
N GLU A 273 15.38 6.03 -16.11
CA GLU A 273 14.36 6.83 -16.81
C GLU A 273 13.02 6.79 -16.06
N SER A 274 12.19 7.81 -16.28
CA SER A 274 10.87 7.88 -15.66
C SER A 274 9.97 6.74 -16.15
N GLY A 275 9.22 6.13 -15.23
CA GLY A 275 8.33 5.00 -15.54
C GLY A 275 9.03 3.64 -15.72
N GLU A 276 10.36 3.58 -15.53
CA GLU A 276 11.08 2.30 -15.52
C GLU A 276 10.62 1.41 -14.36
N LEU A 277 10.28 0.15 -14.64
CA LEU A 277 10.05 -0.85 -13.60
C LEU A 277 11.40 -1.30 -13.03
N SER A 278 11.74 -0.82 -11.85
CA SER A 278 13.04 -1.09 -11.21
C SER A 278 12.89 -1.40 -9.72
N LEU A 279 13.93 -2.02 -9.15
CA LEU A 279 13.99 -2.35 -7.72
C LEU A 279 13.97 -1.07 -6.89
N ALA A 280 12.97 -0.94 -6.01
CA ALA A 280 12.82 0.17 -5.08
C ALA A 280 13.39 -0.16 -3.70
N ALA A 281 13.04 -1.33 -3.16
CA ALA A 281 13.43 -1.72 -1.82
C ALA A 281 13.52 -3.24 -1.67
N THR A 282 14.27 -3.67 -0.64
CA THR A 282 14.31 -5.06 -0.18
C THR A 282 14.01 -5.10 1.31
N CYS A 283 13.40 -6.20 1.77
CA CYS A 283 13.16 -6.48 3.17
C CYS A 283 13.46 -7.95 3.45
N ALA A 284 14.15 -8.24 4.54
CA ALA A 284 14.43 -9.60 4.99
C ALA A 284 14.12 -9.74 6.48
N GLU A 285 13.50 -10.85 6.87
CA GLU A 285 13.27 -11.21 8.27
C GLU A 285 14.22 -12.37 8.65
N PRO A 286 15.18 -12.14 9.56
CA PRO A 286 16.29 -13.08 9.79
C PRO A 286 15.89 -14.43 10.39
N VAL A 287 14.79 -14.51 11.15
CA VAL A 287 14.40 -15.74 11.86
C VAL A 287 13.69 -16.71 10.93
N SER A 288 12.69 -16.23 10.20
CA SER A 288 11.95 -17.04 9.22
C SER A 288 12.75 -17.24 7.93
N GLY A 289 13.70 -16.36 7.65
CA GLY A 289 14.43 -16.30 6.39
C GLY A 289 13.62 -15.71 5.24
N ARG A 290 12.37 -15.26 5.45
CA ARG A 290 11.56 -14.65 4.38
C ARG A 290 12.16 -13.35 3.91
N THR A 291 12.12 -13.16 2.60
CA THR A 291 12.54 -11.92 1.93
C THR A 291 11.40 -11.35 1.09
N MET A 292 11.45 -10.06 0.87
CA MET A 292 10.57 -9.34 -0.06
C MET A 292 11.40 -8.34 -0.86
N GLU A 293 11.20 -8.34 -2.18
CA GLU A 293 11.70 -7.31 -3.11
C GLU A 293 10.50 -6.49 -3.58
N VAL A 294 10.67 -5.18 -3.61
CA VAL A 294 9.65 -4.24 -4.10
C VAL A 294 10.14 -3.61 -5.39
N TYR A 295 9.42 -3.81 -6.47
CA TYR A 295 9.68 -3.16 -7.75
C TYR A 295 8.54 -2.19 -8.07
N THR A 296 8.85 -1.07 -8.72
CA THR A 296 7.80 -0.13 -9.12
C THR A 296 8.22 0.73 -10.31
N THR A 297 7.21 1.23 -11.03
CA THR A 297 7.38 2.27 -12.05
C THR A 297 7.36 3.69 -11.45
N GLU A 298 6.97 3.85 -10.17
CA GLU A 298 6.90 5.15 -9.50
C GLU A 298 8.27 5.74 -9.19
N ASN A 299 8.31 7.08 -9.06
CA ASN A 299 9.53 7.82 -8.73
C ASN A 299 9.86 7.86 -7.25
N GLY A 300 8.91 7.50 -6.39
CA GLY A 300 9.06 7.50 -4.95
C GLY A 300 8.53 6.24 -4.29
N VAL A 301 9.03 5.97 -3.09
CA VAL A 301 8.47 4.97 -2.18
C VAL A 301 8.41 5.55 -0.78
N GLN A 302 7.23 5.52 -0.18
CA GLN A 302 7.06 5.83 1.24
C GLN A 302 7.51 4.64 2.07
N LEU A 303 8.42 4.87 3.01
CA LEU A 303 8.73 3.92 4.09
C LEU A 303 7.93 4.35 5.32
N TYR A 304 7.00 3.50 5.75
CA TYR A 304 6.27 3.68 7.00
C TYR A 304 6.43 2.45 7.90
N THR A 305 6.73 2.66 9.16
CA THR A 305 7.10 1.57 10.09
C THR A 305 6.01 1.26 11.12
N GLY A 306 4.74 1.48 10.78
CA GLY A 306 3.60 1.12 11.64
C GLY A 306 3.62 1.84 12.99
N ASN A 307 4.13 3.08 13.04
CA ASN A 307 4.39 3.83 14.26
C ASN A 307 3.11 4.11 15.09
N TRP A 308 1.96 4.18 14.42
CA TRP A 308 0.66 4.54 15.01
C TRP A 308 -0.28 3.34 15.21
N LEU A 309 0.16 2.11 14.93
CA LEU A 309 -0.66 0.92 15.19
C LEU A 309 -0.96 0.81 16.68
N GLY A 310 -2.25 0.66 17.03
CA GLY A 310 -2.75 0.80 18.39
C GLY A 310 -2.95 -0.53 19.15
N GLY A 311 -2.46 -1.66 18.64
CA GLY A 311 -2.64 -2.96 19.29
C GLY A 311 -4.03 -3.58 19.05
N PHE A 312 -4.72 -3.20 17.97
CA PHE A 312 -6.03 -3.73 17.64
C PHE A 312 -5.99 -5.19 17.13
N ALA A 313 -7.16 -5.83 17.17
CA ALA A 313 -7.32 -7.23 16.76
C ALA A 313 -7.32 -7.38 15.23
N GLY A 314 -6.68 -8.43 14.75
CA GLY A 314 -6.66 -8.87 13.36
C GLY A 314 -7.22 -10.28 13.18
N ALA A 315 -6.99 -10.84 11.99
CA ALA A 315 -7.42 -12.18 11.63
C ALA A 315 -6.89 -13.26 12.59
N HIS A 316 -7.71 -14.29 12.84
CA HIS A 316 -7.34 -15.47 13.62
C HIS A 316 -6.80 -15.15 15.03
N GLY A 317 -7.30 -14.07 15.65
CA GLY A 317 -6.90 -13.65 16.98
C GLY A 317 -5.53 -12.98 17.06
N ALA A 318 -4.92 -12.62 15.94
CA ALA A 318 -3.72 -11.79 15.92
C ALA A 318 -3.99 -10.41 16.53
N THR A 319 -2.94 -9.75 17.01
CA THR A 319 -2.99 -8.34 17.44
C THR A 319 -1.83 -7.56 16.85
N PHE A 320 -2.06 -6.28 16.57
CA PHE A 320 -1.14 -5.44 15.82
C PHE A 320 -0.63 -4.27 16.65
N PRO A 321 0.40 -4.49 17.51
CA PRO A 321 1.01 -3.41 18.28
C PRO A 321 1.79 -2.44 17.37
N ALA A 322 2.15 -1.29 17.92
CA ALA A 322 3.01 -0.34 17.24
C ALA A 322 4.29 -1.03 16.71
N ARG A 323 4.71 -0.64 15.51
CA ARG A 323 5.90 -1.19 14.84
C ARG A 323 5.82 -2.71 14.55
N SER A 324 4.61 -3.26 14.40
CA SER A 324 4.40 -4.65 13.97
C SER A 324 4.30 -4.80 12.44
N ALA A 325 4.44 -3.72 11.69
CA ALA A 325 4.46 -3.79 10.23
C ALA A 325 5.37 -2.72 9.62
N VAL A 326 5.84 -3.00 8.40
CA VAL A 326 6.52 -2.05 7.51
C VAL A 326 5.71 -1.92 6.23
N CYS A 327 5.54 -0.67 5.75
CA CYS A 327 4.89 -0.36 4.48
C CYS A 327 5.92 0.20 3.50
N PHE A 328 5.80 -0.22 2.24
CA PHE A 328 6.52 0.33 1.10
C PHE A 328 5.48 0.77 0.08
N GLU A 329 5.06 2.04 0.16
CA GLU A 329 4.02 2.59 -0.69
C GLU A 329 4.65 3.25 -1.90
N ALA A 330 4.59 2.59 -3.05
CA ALA A 330 5.06 3.15 -4.31
C ALA A 330 4.11 4.27 -4.77
N GLN A 331 4.65 5.47 -4.96
CA GLN A 331 3.84 6.67 -5.18
C GLN A 331 4.66 7.80 -5.81
N CYS A 332 4.00 8.85 -6.32
CA CYS A 332 4.67 10.12 -6.52
C CYS A 332 4.92 10.82 -5.17
N PHE A 333 5.69 11.90 -5.16
CA PHE A 333 6.02 12.58 -3.90
C PHE A 333 4.77 13.19 -3.26
N PRO A 334 4.64 13.15 -1.90
CA PRO A 334 3.53 13.80 -1.22
C PRO A 334 3.48 15.30 -1.53
N ASP A 335 2.27 15.88 -1.53
CA ASP A 335 2.00 17.30 -1.77
C ASP A 335 2.52 17.84 -3.12
N THR A 336 2.77 16.95 -4.10
CA THR A 336 3.26 17.30 -5.44
C THR A 336 2.43 18.42 -6.12
N PRO A 337 1.09 18.47 -6.03
CA PRO A 337 0.32 19.54 -6.63
C PRO A 337 0.68 20.96 -6.15
N ASN A 338 1.30 21.06 -4.96
CA ASN A 338 1.75 22.31 -4.33
C ASN A 338 3.27 22.54 -4.46
N LYS A 339 3.99 21.67 -5.17
CA LYS A 339 5.45 21.70 -5.31
C LYS A 339 5.85 21.65 -6.79
N ALA A 340 5.90 22.80 -7.44
CA ALA A 340 6.10 22.90 -8.89
C ALA A 340 7.37 22.24 -9.44
N HIS A 341 8.36 21.94 -8.57
CA HIS A 341 9.61 21.27 -8.94
C HIS A 341 9.60 19.77 -8.68
N PHE A 342 8.52 19.22 -8.08
CA PHE A 342 8.31 17.79 -7.98
C PHE A 342 7.74 17.23 -9.29
N PRO A 343 7.91 15.92 -9.57
CA PRO A 343 7.28 15.30 -10.74
C PRO A 343 5.77 15.50 -10.73
N SER A 344 5.19 15.82 -11.89
CA SER A 344 3.75 16.12 -12.00
C SER A 344 2.88 14.90 -11.70
N ALA A 345 1.80 15.11 -10.95
CA ALA A 345 0.73 14.13 -10.72
C ALA A 345 -0.55 14.48 -11.51
N VAL A 346 -0.46 15.41 -12.47
CA VAL A 346 -1.62 15.86 -13.26
C VAL A 346 -1.92 14.83 -14.34
N LEU A 347 -3.19 14.43 -14.43
CA LEU A 347 -3.75 13.64 -15.52
C LEU A 347 -4.70 14.52 -16.34
N LEU A 348 -4.52 14.51 -17.66
CA LEU A 348 -5.34 15.29 -18.59
C LEU A 348 -6.33 14.36 -19.33
N PRO A 349 -7.47 14.91 -19.81
CA PRO A 349 -8.35 14.21 -20.75
C PRO A 349 -7.58 13.75 -21.98
N GLY A 350 -7.70 12.46 -22.31
CA GLY A 350 -6.99 11.83 -23.43
C GLY A 350 -5.67 11.17 -23.05
N ASP A 351 -5.12 11.46 -21.86
CA ASP A 351 -3.97 10.73 -21.32
C ASP A 351 -4.44 9.54 -20.47
N GLU A 352 -3.55 8.56 -20.28
CA GLU A 352 -3.76 7.42 -19.39
C GLU A 352 -2.72 7.43 -18.26
N TYR A 353 -3.18 7.35 -17.00
CA TYR A 353 -2.33 7.04 -15.86
C TYR A 353 -2.04 5.55 -15.83
N GLN A 354 -0.79 5.18 -15.64
CA GLN A 354 -0.35 3.79 -15.51
C GLN A 354 0.67 3.68 -14.38
N GLN A 355 0.50 2.65 -13.54
CA GLN A 355 1.47 2.33 -12.50
C GLN A 355 1.54 0.83 -12.31
N VAL A 356 2.76 0.32 -12.09
CA VAL A 356 3.01 -1.08 -11.73
C VAL A 356 3.84 -1.12 -10.45
N THR A 357 3.41 -1.95 -9.50
CA THR A 357 4.17 -2.31 -8.30
C THR A 357 4.17 -3.82 -8.13
N ILE A 358 5.32 -4.40 -7.81
CA ILE A 358 5.48 -5.85 -7.61
C ILE A 358 6.06 -6.09 -6.23
N TYR A 359 5.38 -6.90 -5.43
CA TYR A 359 5.91 -7.49 -4.21
C TYR A 359 6.31 -8.94 -4.49
N LYS A 360 7.62 -9.20 -4.55
CA LYS A 360 8.18 -10.52 -4.84
C LYS A 360 8.76 -11.12 -3.56
N PHE A 361 8.25 -12.28 -3.18
CA PHE A 361 8.63 -12.97 -1.96
C PHE A 361 9.60 -14.12 -2.26
N GLY A 362 10.51 -14.34 -1.33
CA GLY A 362 11.51 -15.38 -1.39
C GLY A 362 11.97 -15.84 0.00
N VAL A 363 13.01 -16.65 0.00
CA VAL A 363 13.70 -17.11 1.21
C VAL A 363 15.19 -16.83 1.01
N ALA A 364 15.83 -16.27 2.05
CA ALA A 364 17.28 -16.07 2.05
C ALA A 364 18.00 -17.43 1.96
N GLU A 365 19.04 -17.50 1.13
CA GLU A 365 19.91 -18.67 0.98
C GLU A 365 20.79 -18.87 2.22
#